data_fd5a52390643e8db495bb604c88cce98
#
_entry.id   fd5a52390643e8db495bb604c88cce98
#
_cell.length_a   1.000
_cell.length_b   1.000
_cell.length_c   1.000
_cell.angle_alpha   90.00
_cell.angle_beta   90.00
_cell.angle_gamma   90.00
#
_symmetry.space_group_name_H-M   'P 1'
#
loop_
_entity.id
_entity.type
_entity.pdbx_description
1 polymer ?
#
loop_
_entity_poly.entity_id
_entity_poly.type
_entity_poly.pdbx_seq_one_letter_code
_entity_poly.pdbx_strand_id
1 'polypeptide(L)'
;DIQPVTITNNASKTFPLGKTTILWIATDASGNKANATQVIDVVDTIAPKIIAPHDVIVNATSSTGTSVNIGNATSSDNVKVVTISNNAPALFQFGNTTITWTAKDEAGNTANATQIIQVIDKLPPQLTIPKNIVTDATAFETPLIIGDANGTGIIDTSPKITNNSTGLFHIGKTVIQWVATDKFGNENTLDQTVTVLACGKPSSDYNLVMGTNSSDTLTGSMVPNLIIGLGGNDVIHEGSAGDCVIAGDGDNIIYGGNGTNTIYAGNGDNIIKGGAGNMQVFVGTGSNIIQGGSGQNTCYLGNPSKDTVVNCQSQLH
;
A
#
# COMPACT_ATOMS: atom_id res chain seq x y z
N ASP A 1 37.27 -92.36 0.39
CA ASP A 1 37.25 -93.15 -0.86
C ASP A 1 38.54 -92.95 -1.65
N ILE A 2 39.06 -94.06 -2.18
CA ILE A 2 40.35 -94.10 -2.92
C ILE A 2 40.13 -93.86 -4.43
N GLN A 3 38.85 -93.80 -4.90
CA GLN A 3 38.49 -93.66 -6.28
C GLN A 3 38.00 -92.23 -6.56
N PRO A 4 38.14 -91.71 -7.82
CA PRO A 4 37.70 -90.38 -8.17
C PRO A 4 36.16 -90.21 -8.00
N VAL A 5 35.78 -89.16 -7.32
CA VAL A 5 34.36 -88.77 -7.06
C VAL A 5 33.92 -87.75 -8.07
N THR A 6 32.79 -88.01 -8.73
CA THR A 6 32.14 -87.00 -9.64
C THR A 6 31.19 -86.10 -8.85
N ILE A 7 31.42 -84.78 -8.89
CA ILE A 7 30.58 -83.81 -8.23
C ILE A 7 29.68 -83.09 -9.28
N THR A 8 28.37 -83.10 -9.07
CA THR A 8 27.39 -82.44 -9.89
C THR A 8 26.51 -81.54 -9.03
N ASN A 9 25.87 -80.56 -9.62
CA ASN A 9 24.87 -79.69 -8.95
C ASN A 9 23.74 -79.31 -9.92
N ASN A 10 22.66 -78.78 -9.35
CA ASN A 10 21.51 -78.26 -10.07
C ASN A 10 21.51 -76.72 -10.20
N ALA A 11 22.66 -76.07 -10.04
CA ALA A 11 22.74 -74.61 -10.13
C ALA A 11 22.37 -74.11 -11.52
N SER A 12 21.56 -73.04 -11.55
CA SER A 12 21.26 -72.27 -12.75
C SER A 12 22.42 -71.30 -13.06
N LYS A 13 22.53 -70.85 -14.33
CA LYS A 13 23.49 -69.84 -14.72
C LYS A 13 23.17 -68.44 -14.12
N THR A 14 21.89 -68.22 -13.78
CA THR A 14 21.39 -66.99 -13.17
C THR A 14 20.49 -67.33 -11.99
N PHE A 15 20.56 -66.52 -10.92
CA PHE A 15 19.75 -66.69 -9.74
C PHE A 15 18.74 -65.54 -9.62
N PRO A 16 17.45 -65.81 -9.38
CA PRO A 16 16.45 -64.81 -9.11
C PRO A 16 16.71 -64.17 -7.74
N LEU A 17 16.07 -63.00 -7.48
CA LEU A 17 16.02 -62.39 -6.14
C LEU A 17 15.47 -63.40 -5.14
N GLY A 18 16.05 -63.33 -3.92
CA GLY A 18 15.71 -64.21 -2.80
C GLY A 18 16.59 -65.44 -2.72
N LYS A 19 16.17 -66.43 -1.92
CA LYS A 19 16.93 -67.62 -1.60
C LYS A 19 16.72 -68.73 -2.61
N THR A 20 17.83 -69.19 -3.18
CA THR A 20 17.86 -70.40 -4.01
C THR A 20 18.72 -71.44 -3.35
N THR A 21 18.17 -72.65 -3.19
CA THR A 21 18.93 -73.81 -2.64
C THR A 21 19.50 -74.65 -3.77
N ILE A 22 20.81 -74.77 -3.79
CA ILE A 22 21.53 -75.67 -4.73
C ILE A 22 21.79 -76.98 -4.05
N LEU A 23 21.45 -78.11 -4.73
CA LEU A 23 21.79 -79.44 -4.30
C LEU A 23 23.07 -79.90 -5.01
N TRP A 24 24.09 -80.19 -4.23
CA TRP A 24 25.34 -80.75 -4.66
C TRP A 24 25.29 -82.27 -4.43
N ILE A 25 25.68 -83.08 -5.41
CA ILE A 25 25.68 -84.50 -5.36
C ILE A 25 27.09 -84.98 -5.70
N ALA A 26 27.72 -85.71 -4.75
CA ALA A 26 28.94 -86.42 -4.96
C ALA A 26 28.63 -87.91 -5.19
N THR A 27 29.11 -88.49 -6.32
CA THR A 27 28.87 -89.88 -6.72
C THR A 27 30.22 -90.54 -6.85
N ASP A 28 30.43 -91.68 -6.17
CA ASP A 28 31.64 -92.49 -6.27
C ASP A 28 31.58 -93.47 -7.49
N ALA A 29 32.67 -94.14 -7.78
CA ALA A 29 32.75 -95.11 -8.90
C ALA A 29 31.83 -96.33 -8.74
N SER A 30 31.33 -96.61 -7.53
CA SER A 30 30.37 -97.62 -7.20
C SER A 30 28.92 -97.20 -7.25
N GLY A 31 28.66 -95.87 -7.52
CA GLY A 31 27.31 -95.31 -7.62
C GLY A 31 26.74 -94.80 -6.27
N ASN A 32 27.52 -94.93 -5.14
CA ASN A 32 27.04 -94.35 -3.89
C ASN A 32 27.04 -92.81 -3.93
N LYS A 33 26.02 -92.21 -3.31
CA LYS A 33 25.80 -90.75 -3.35
C LYS A 33 25.81 -90.16 -1.97
N ALA A 34 26.45 -88.97 -1.88
CA ALA A 34 26.32 -88.05 -0.79
C ALA A 34 25.84 -86.67 -1.25
N ASN A 35 24.97 -86.10 -0.48
CA ASN A 35 24.34 -84.82 -0.83
C ASN A 35 24.72 -83.70 0.16
N ALA A 36 24.89 -82.50 -0.36
CA ALA A 36 25.06 -81.32 0.44
C ALA A 36 24.20 -80.15 -0.20
N THR A 37 23.77 -79.22 0.62
CA THR A 37 23.01 -78.06 0.13
C THR A 37 23.80 -76.77 0.33
N GLN A 38 23.72 -75.90 -0.62
CA GLN A 38 24.23 -74.52 -0.57
C GLN A 38 23.06 -73.56 -0.80
N VAL A 39 22.93 -72.54 0.03
CA VAL A 39 21.94 -71.46 -0.18
C VAL A 39 22.65 -70.24 -0.77
N ILE A 40 22.14 -69.79 -1.91
CA ILE A 40 22.49 -68.49 -2.47
C ILE A 40 21.34 -67.56 -2.15
N ASP A 41 21.63 -66.40 -1.57
CA ASP A 41 20.69 -65.37 -1.25
C ASP A 41 21.04 -64.10 -2.11
N VAL A 42 20.21 -63.85 -3.13
CA VAL A 42 20.36 -62.67 -4.01
C VAL A 42 19.49 -61.55 -3.43
N VAL A 43 20.12 -60.54 -2.94
CA VAL A 43 19.46 -59.38 -2.31
C VAL A 43 19.67 -58.12 -3.17
N ASP A 44 18.69 -57.23 -3.20
CA ASP A 44 18.83 -55.93 -3.78
C ASP A 44 19.38 -54.97 -2.70
N THR A 45 20.52 -54.36 -2.96
CA THR A 45 21.18 -53.37 -2.09
C THR A 45 21.33 -52.01 -2.78
N ILE A 46 20.78 -51.85 -3.96
CA ILE A 46 20.88 -50.60 -4.77
C ILE A 46 19.66 -49.74 -4.47
N ALA A 47 19.93 -48.50 -4.00
CA ALA A 47 18.87 -47.56 -3.75
C ALA A 47 18.28 -47.00 -5.07
N PRO A 48 16.99 -46.68 -5.13
CA PRO A 48 16.35 -46.07 -6.31
C PRO A 48 16.95 -44.73 -6.63
N LYS A 49 16.90 -44.33 -7.91
CA LYS A 49 17.21 -42.97 -8.35
C LYS A 49 15.91 -42.15 -8.33
N ILE A 50 15.92 -40.98 -7.65
CA ILE A 50 14.78 -40.08 -7.58
C ILE A 50 15.14 -38.71 -8.16
N ILE A 51 14.16 -38.08 -8.87
CA ILE A 51 14.24 -36.72 -9.40
C ILE A 51 13.05 -35.95 -8.84
N ALA A 52 13.32 -34.91 -8.04
CA ALA A 52 12.31 -34.02 -7.53
C ALA A 52 11.78 -33.09 -8.66
N PRO A 53 10.56 -32.54 -8.54
CA PRO A 53 10.09 -31.47 -9.40
C PRO A 53 10.97 -30.22 -9.28
N HIS A 54 10.81 -29.31 -10.24
CA HIS A 54 11.48 -28.00 -10.18
C HIS A 54 11.02 -27.19 -8.96
N ASP A 55 11.89 -26.31 -8.49
CA ASP A 55 11.56 -25.30 -7.48
C ASP A 55 10.41 -24.42 -7.94
N VAL A 56 9.58 -23.96 -6.98
CA VAL A 56 8.37 -23.15 -7.26
C VAL A 56 8.43 -21.85 -6.47
N ILE A 57 8.14 -20.73 -7.15
CA ILE A 57 8.00 -19.41 -6.53
C ILE A 57 6.55 -18.95 -6.74
N VAL A 58 5.86 -18.57 -5.66
CA VAL A 58 4.47 -18.09 -5.67
C VAL A 58 4.30 -16.89 -4.77
N ASN A 59 3.29 -16.06 -5.08
CA ASN A 59 2.86 -15.00 -4.18
C ASN A 59 2.04 -15.56 -3.02
N ALA A 60 2.19 -14.98 -1.84
CA ALA A 60 1.35 -15.25 -0.69
C ALA A 60 -0.12 -14.94 -1.01
N THR A 61 -1.03 -15.83 -0.64
CA THR A 61 -2.49 -15.64 -0.79
C THR A 61 -3.19 -15.41 0.54
N SER A 62 -2.51 -15.71 1.65
CA SER A 62 -3.01 -15.51 3.02
C SER A 62 -1.85 -15.44 4.00
N SER A 63 -2.04 -14.72 5.11
CA SER A 63 -1.11 -14.69 6.25
C SER A 63 -0.99 -16.03 6.97
N THR A 64 -1.98 -16.93 6.83
CA THR A 64 -2.00 -18.25 7.45
C THR A 64 -1.34 -19.33 6.60
N GLY A 65 -0.93 -19.00 5.36
CA GLY A 65 -0.24 -19.88 4.43
C GLY A 65 -0.90 -19.93 3.05
N THR A 66 -0.13 -20.43 2.10
CA THR A 66 -0.47 -20.48 0.67
C THR A 66 -0.52 -21.94 0.20
N SER A 67 -1.58 -22.31 -0.52
CA SER A 67 -1.66 -23.61 -1.19
C SER A 67 -0.82 -23.59 -2.48
N VAL A 68 0.05 -24.57 -2.65
CA VAL A 68 0.97 -24.66 -3.80
C VAL A 68 0.86 -26.02 -4.46
N ASN A 69 0.79 -26.04 -5.78
CA ASN A 69 0.96 -27.27 -6.54
C ASN A 69 2.45 -27.57 -6.67
N ILE A 70 2.92 -28.60 -5.96
CA ILE A 70 4.32 -28.98 -5.90
C ILE A 70 4.74 -29.93 -7.03
N GLY A 71 3.79 -30.43 -7.85
CA GLY A 71 4.05 -31.43 -8.89
C GLY A 71 4.26 -32.84 -8.33
N ASN A 72 4.89 -33.71 -9.14
CA ASN A 72 5.18 -35.09 -8.78
C ASN A 72 6.65 -35.42 -9.08
N ALA A 73 7.32 -36.08 -8.14
CA ALA A 73 8.65 -36.61 -8.37
C ALA A 73 8.59 -37.86 -9.26
N THR A 74 9.69 -38.15 -9.96
CA THR A 74 9.87 -39.38 -10.73
C THR A 74 10.99 -40.22 -10.11
N SER A 75 10.86 -41.53 -10.22
CA SER A 75 11.88 -42.44 -9.69
C SER A 75 12.03 -43.67 -10.60
N SER A 76 13.23 -44.24 -10.61
CA SER A 76 13.56 -45.48 -11.30
C SER A 76 14.50 -46.32 -10.45
N ASP A 77 14.45 -47.64 -10.64
CA ASP A 77 15.31 -48.58 -9.95
C ASP A 77 15.62 -49.80 -10.85
N ASN A 78 16.66 -50.58 -10.50
CA ASN A 78 17.09 -51.79 -11.19
C ASN A 78 16.13 -52.96 -10.95
N VAL A 79 15.39 -52.95 -9.84
CA VAL A 79 14.38 -53.98 -9.53
C VAL A 79 12.99 -53.41 -9.57
N LYS A 80 12.57 -52.62 -8.59
CA LYS A 80 11.22 -52.06 -8.56
C LYS A 80 11.12 -50.96 -7.49
N VAL A 81 10.67 -49.78 -7.90
CA VAL A 81 10.22 -48.73 -6.96
C VAL A 81 8.82 -49.04 -6.47
N VAL A 82 8.61 -49.02 -5.14
CA VAL A 82 7.31 -49.33 -4.51
C VAL A 82 6.57 -48.06 -4.15
N THR A 83 7.24 -47.05 -3.60
CA THR A 83 6.61 -45.82 -3.11
C THR A 83 7.45 -44.61 -3.42
N ILE A 84 6.75 -43.48 -3.75
CA ILE A 84 7.27 -42.12 -3.71
C ILE A 84 6.42 -41.34 -2.71
N SER A 85 7.04 -40.69 -1.76
CA SER A 85 6.40 -39.87 -0.74
C SER A 85 7.12 -38.54 -0.57
N ASN A 86 6.49 -37.58 0.09
CA ASN A 86 7.10 -36.32 0.45
C ASN A 86 6.60 -35.84 1.82
N ASN A 87 7.29 -34.82 2.38
CA ASN A 87 6.95 -34.19 3.65
C ASN A 87 6.32 -32.80 3.49
N ALA A 88 5.72 -32.49 2.33
CA ALA A 88 5.12 -31.19 2.08
C ALA A 88 4.00 -30.88 3.08
N PRO A 89 3.96 -29.66 3.63
CA PRO A 89 2.85 -29.20 4.45
C PRO A 89 1.60 -28.96 3.59
N ALA A 90 0.42 -28.95 4.22
CA ALA A 90 -0.83 -28.60 3.53
C ALA A 90 -0.86 -27.14 3.05
N LEU A 91 -0.23 -26.24 3.79
CA LEU A 91 -0.07 -24.82 3.46
C LEU A 91 1.38 -24.40 3.69
N PHE A 92 1.93 -23.66 2.74
CA PHE A 92 3.29 -23.14 2.79
C PHE A 92 3.29 -21.75 3.42
N GLN A 93 4.11 -21.57 4.44
CA GLN A 93 4.30 -20.27 5.10
C GLN A 93 5.16 -19.34 4.23
N PHE A 94 5.07 -18.04 4.50
CA PHE A 94 5.93 -17.03 3.86
C PHE A 94 7.42 -17.37 4.04
N GLY A 95 8.19 -17.28 2.96
CA GLY A 95 9.60 -17.65 2.91
C GLY A 95 9.84 -18.96 2.19
N ASN A 96 10.98 -19.60 2.49
CA ASN A 96 11.43 -20.84 1.85
C ASN A 96 11.00 -22.06 2.67
N THR A 97 10.45 -23.06 1.99
CA THR A 97 10.18 -24.39 2.55
C THR A 97 10.89 -25.43 1.69
N THR A 98 11.72 -26.27 2.29
CA THR A 98 12.37 -27.39 1.61
C THR A 98 11.52 -28.64 1.77
N ILE A 99 11.08 -29.22 0.66
CA ILE A 99 10.39 -30.51 0.60
C ILE A 99 11.43 -31.59 0.34
N THR A 100 11.37 -32.67 1.12
CA THR A 100 12.12 -33.90 0.87
C THR A 100 11.21 -34.93 0.22
N TRP A 101 11.55 -35.34 -0.99
CA TRP A 101 10.94 -36.43 -1.72
C TRP A 101 11.73 -37.69 -1.44
N THR A 102 11.06 -38.78 -1.06
CA THR A 102 11.66 -40.06 -0.75
C THR A 102 11.12 -41.16 -1.66
N ALA A 103 11.99 -41.85 -2.36
CA ALA A 103 11.66 -43.09 -3.06
C ALA A 103 12.14 -44.29 -2.23
N LYS A 104 11.34 -45.36 -2.24
CA LYS A 104 11.64 -46.62 -1.60
C LYS A 104 11.37 -47.78 -2.56
N ASP A 105 12.31 -48.73 -2.65
CA ASP A 105 12.16 -49.97 -3.42
C ASP A 105 11.50 -51.10 -2.62
N GLU A 106 11.36 -52.28 -3.24
CA GLU A 106 10.75 -53.46 -2.63
C GLU A 106 11.68 -54.09 -1.55
N ALA A 107 13.01 -53.96 -1.67
CA ALA A 107 13.97 -54.42 -0.71
C ALA A 107 14.11 -53.51 0.53
N GLY A 108 13.58 -52.28 0.46
CA GLY A 108 13.61 -51.34 1.55
C GLY A 108 14.68 -50.25 1.43
N ASN A 109 15.49 -50.25 0.33
CA ASN A 109 16.48 -49.21 0.12
C ASN A 109 15.78 -47.90 -0.22
N THR A 110 16.34 -46.77 0.17
CA THR A 110 15.71 -45.44 0.01
C THR A 110 16.67 -44.43 -0.59
N ALA A 111 16.12 -43.48 -1.37
CA ALA A 111 16.83 -42.31 -1.86
C ALA A 111 15.99 -41.06 -1.65
N ASN A 112 16.64 -39.91 -1.51
CA ASN A 112 16.00 -38.63 -1.30
C ASN A 112 16.43 -37.61 -2.36
N ALA A 113 15.50 -36.70 -2.72
CA ALA A 113 15.75 -35.50 -3.50
C ALA A 113 15.00 -34.32 -2.88
N THR A 114 15.48 -33.11 -3.06
CA THR A 114 14.88 -31.91 -2.47
C THR A 114 14.28 -31.01 -3.52
N GLN A 115 13.22 -30.27 -3.14
CA GLN A 115 12.55 -29.22 -3.89
C GLN A 115 12.37 -28.04 -2.95
N ILE A 116 12.58 -26.81 -3.45
CA ILE A 116 12.36 -25.58 -2.69
C ILE A 116 11.06 -24.94 -3.18
N ILE A 117 10.18 -24.63 -2.23
CA ILE A 117 9.02 -23.79 -2.43
C ILE A 117 9.27 -22.45 -1.77
N GLN A 118 9.24 -21.39 -2.55
CA GLN A 118 9.40 -20.01 -2.07
C GLN A 118 8.07 -19.26 -2.15
N VAL A 119 7.53 -18.88 -1.01
CA VAL A 119 6.36 -17.98 -0.91
C VAL A 119 6.86 -16.57 -0.66
N ILE A 120 6.55 -15.67 -1.59
CA ILE A 120 6.96 -14.25 -1.56
C ILE A 120 5.75 -13.34 -1.47
N ASP A 121 5.96 -12.07 -1.12
CA ASP A 121 4.94 -11.03 -1.22
C ASP A 121 5.39 -9.97 -2.25
N LYS A 122 4.64 -9.88 -3.35
CA LYS A 122 4.77 -8.85 -4.38
C LYS A 122 3.47 -8.08 -4.60
N LEU A 123 2.50 -8.25 -3.67
CA LEU A 123 1.22 -7.60 -3.78
C LEU A 123 1.25 -6.28 -3.01
N PRO A 124 0.88 -5.17 -3.66
CA PRO A 124 0.75 -3.90 -2.97
C PRO A 124 -0.26 -3.97 -1.83
N PRO A 125 -0.04 -3.24 -0.73
CA PRO A 125 -1.02 -3.17 0.34
C PRO A 125 -2.31 -2.50 -0.14
N GLN A 126 -3.43 -2.85 0.45
CA GLN A 126 -4.66 -2.09 0.28
C GLN A 126 -4.53 -0.75 1.02
N LEU A 127 -5.00 0.31 0.38
CA LEU A 127 -4.98 1.67 0.92
C LEU A 127 -6.38 2.24 0.90
N THR A 128 -6.81 2.81 2.02
CA THR A 128 -8.05 3.58 2.16
C THR A 128 -7.71 4.98 2.61
N ILE A 129 -8.15 5.98 1.85
CA ILE A 129 -7.84 7.38 2.10
C ILE A 129 -9.07 8.16 2.58
N PRO A 130 -8.89 9.32 3.24
CA PRO A 130 -9.97 10.23 3.60
C PRO A 130 -10.73 10.73 2.37
N LYS A 131 -11.96 11.22 2.62
CA LYS A 131 -12.78 11.84 1.57
C LYS A 131 -12.14 13.12 1.06
N ASN A 132 -12.50 13.52 -0.16
CA ASN A 132 -12.18 14.84 -0.69
C ASN A 132 -12.77 15.95 0.19
N ILE A 133 -12.05 17.06 0.30
CA ILE A 133 -12.43 18.22 1.09
C ILE A 133 -12.78 19.37 0.15
N VAL A 134 -13.89 20.05 0.46
CA VAL A 134 -14.26 21.33 -0.14
C VAL A 134 -14.53 22.30 1.00
N THR A 135 -13.86 23.43 1.01
CA THR A 135 -13.97 24.46 2.06
C THR A 135 -13.76 25.85 1.48
N ASP A 136 -14.17 26.89 2.20
CA ASP A 136 -13.87 28.28 1.86
C ASP A 136 -12.49 28.68 2.40
N ALA A 137 -11.83 29.57 1.68
CA ALA A 137 -10.62 30.21 2.13
C ALA A 137 -10.92 31.16 3.28
N THR A 138 -10.13 31.09 4.34
CA THR A 138 -10.14 32.07 5.43
C THR A 138 -8.92 32.99 5.38
N ALA A 139 -7.91 32.60 4.61
CA ALA A 139 -6.67 33.30 4.33
C ALA A 139 -6.09 32.83 2.99
N PHE A 140 -5.01 33.46 2.53
CA PHE A 140 -4.31 33.01 1.30
C PHE A 140 -3.85 31.54 1.41
N GLU A 141 -3.35 31.14 2.57
CA GLU A 141 -3.05 29.76 2.94
C GLU A 141 -4.04 29.29 4.00
N THR A 142 -4.90 28.35 3.66
CA THR A 142 -5.90 27.81 4.57
C THR A 142 -5.36 26.56 5.25
N PRO A 143 -5.20 26.55 6.58
CA PRO A 143 -4.76 25.35 7.30
C PRO A 143 -5.91 24.35 7.39
N LEU A 144 -5.65 23.09 7.03
CA LEU A 144 -6.67 22.03 7.05
C LEU A 144 -6.09 20.72 7.60
N ILE A 145 -6.93 20.02 8.35
CA ILE A 145 -6.70 18.63 8.73
C ILE A 145 -7.30 17.74 7.65
N ILE A 146 -6.45 17.02 6.94
CA ILE A 146 -6.84 16.18 5.79
C ILE A 146 -7.38 14.81 6.17
N GLY A 147 -7.31 14.45 7.48
CA GLY A 147 -7.67 13.15 8.01
C GLY A 147 -6.53 12.14 7.94
N ASP A 148 -6.82 10.90 8.36
CA ASP A 148 -5.87 9.81 8.40
C ASP A 148 -6.24 8.73 7.36
N ALA A 149 -5.23 8.19 6.69
CA ALA A 149 -5.39 7.05 5.81
C ALA A 149 -5.02 5.75 6.52
N ASN A 150 -5.62 4.63 6.09
CA ASN A 150 -5.37 3.31 6.62
C ASN A 150 -4.94 2.36 5.52
N GLY A 151 -4.07 1.40 5.85
CA GLY A 151 -3.62 0.38 4.91
C GLY A 151 -3.45 -0.98 5.57
N THR A 152 -3.55 -2.04 4.76
CA THR A 152 -3.29 -3.41 5.20
C THR A 152 -2.79 -4.25 4.03
N GLY A 153 -1.82 -5.11 4.28
CA GLY A 153 -1.31 -6.10 3.33
C GLY A 153 -1.58 -7.52 3.80
N ILE A 154 -1.29 -8.49 2.95
CA ILE A 154 -1.50 -9.92 3.26
C ILE A 154 -0.49 -10.40 4.31
N ILE A 155 0.78 -10.02 4.15
CA ILE A 155 1.88 -10.42 5.04
C ILE A 155 2.28 -9.26 5.96
N ASP A 156 2.25 -8.04 5.46
CA ASP A 156 2.46 -6.83 6.25
C ASP A 156 1.12 -6.18 6.57
N THR A 157 0.59 -6.41 7.76
CA THR A 157 -0.71 -5.89 8.20
C THR A 157 -0.68 -4.42 8.61
N SER A 158 0.50 -3.80 8.65
CA SER A 158 0.70 -2.41 9.08
C SER A 158 1.70 -1.69 8.17
N PRO A 159 1.37 -1.50 6.87
CA PRO A 159 2.24 -0.82 5.93
C PRO A 159 2.47 0.63 6.38
N LYS A 160 3.62 1.18 6.02
CA LYS A 160 3.93 2.59 6.24
C LYS A 160 3.08 3.45 5.31
N ILE A 161 2.34 4.44 5.88
CA ILE A 161 1.54 5.38 5.10
C ILE A 161 2.17 6.76 5.18
N THR A 162 2.27 7.42 4.03
CA THR A 162 2.79 8.79 3.90
C THR A 162 1.92 9.59 2.92
N ASN A 163 2.02 10.91 2.98
CA ASN A 163 1.44 11.81 2.00
C ASN A 163 2.36 13.03 1.77
N ASN A 164 2.07 13.80 0.72
CA ASN A 164 2.83 14.99 0.34
C ASN A 164 2.21 16.32 0.82
N SER A 165 1.23 16.30 1.73
CA SER A 165 0.59 17.51 2.24
C SER A 165 1.50 18.28 3.19
N THR A 166 1.46 19.60 3.08
CA THR A 166 2.06 20.52 4.06
C THR A 166 1.09 20.94 5.16
N GLY A 167 -0.21 20.58 5.02
CA GLY A 167 -1.29 21.05 5.89
C GLY A 167 -1.79 22.48 5.58
N LEU A 168 -1.17 23.17 4.63
CA LEU A 168 -1.55 24.51 4.16
C LEU A 168 -1.99 24.42 2.68
N PHE A 169 -3.12 25.05 2.37
CA PHE A 169 -3.75 24.93 1.06
C PHE A 169 -4.10 26.30 0.49
N HIS A 170 -3.61 26.57 -0.71
CA HIS A 170 -3.99 27.75 -1.47
C HIS A 170 -5.39 27.61 -2.07
N ILE A 171 -6.00 28.75 -2.40
CA ILE A 171 -7.26 28.79 -3.14
C ILE A 171 -7.11 28.02 -4.46
N GLY A 172 -8.08 27.16 -4.73
CA GLY A 172 -8.10 26.28 -5.90
C GLY A 172 -8.06 24.80 -5.51
N LYS A 173 -7.62 23.97 -6.44
CA LYS A 173 -7.57 22.52 -6.29
C LYS A 173 -6.15 22.04 -6.02
N THR A 174 -5.97 21.33 -4.93
CA THR A 174 -4.72 20.63 -4.59
C THR A 174 -4.98 19.13 -4.57
N VAL A 175 -4.07 18.36 -5.15
CA VAL A 175 -4.09 16.90 -5.10
C VAL A 175 -3.05 16.43 -4.10
N ILE A 176 -3.51 15.67 -3.11
CA ILE A 176 -2.67 15.04 -2.09
C ILE A 176 -2.50 13.58 -2.51
N GLN A 177 -1.27 13.18 -2.71
CA GLN A 177 -0.92 11.80 -2.98
C GLN A 177 -0.63 11.05 -1.69
N TRP A 178 -1.42 10.02 -1.42
CA TRP A 178 -1.22 9.09 -0.33
C TRP A 178 -0.50 7.85 -0.84
N VAL A 179 0.54 7.39 -0.14
CA VAL A 179 1.32 6.23 -0.49
C VAL A 179 1.36 5.27 0.70
N ALA A 180 0.96 4.02 0.46
CA ALA A 180 1.17 2.92 1.40
C ALA A 180 2.28 2.02 0.88
N THR A 181 3.31 1.81 1.69
CA THR A 181 4.48 0.98 1.36
C THR A 181 4.60 -0.14 2.39
N ASP A 182 4.61 -1.40 1.95
CA ASP A 182 4.84 -2.54 2.81
C ASP A 182 6.33 -2.76 3.11
N LYS A 183 6.65 -3.69 4.02
CA LYS A 183 8.04 -4.01 4.39
C LYS A 183 8.86 -4.67 3.27
N PHE A 184 8.22 -5.06 2.16
CA PHE A 184 8.88 -5.66 1.00
C PHE A 184 9.08 -4.64 -0.13
N GLY A 185 8.60 -3.41 0.05
CA GLY A 185 8.73 -2.31 -0.91
C GLY A 185 7.62 -2.28 -1.97
N ASN A 186 6.53 -3.04 -1.79
CA ASN A 186 5.37 -2.91 -2.67
C ASN A 186 4.57 -1.68 -2.27
N GLU A 187 4.11 -0.90 -3.27
CA GLU A 187 3.46 0.38 -3.05
C GLU A 187 2.07 0.44 -3.68
N ASN A 188 1.14 1.10 -2.98
CA ASN A 188 -0.15 1.51 -3.50
C ASN A 188 -0.33 3.01 -3.27
N THR A 189 -0.84 3.70 -4.28
CA THR A 189 -0.98 5.16 -4.28
C THR A 189 -2.41 5.54 -4.62
N LEU A 190 -3.00 6.47 -3.83
CA LEU A 190 -4.31 7.05 -4.08
C LEU A 190 -4.27 8.56 -3.88
N ASP A 191 -5.12 9.27 -4.63
CA ASP A 191 -5.20 10.72 -4.63
C ASP A 191 -6.44 11.22 -3.88
N GLN A 192 -6.22 12.11 -2.90
CA GLN A 192 -7.25 12.90 -2.24
C GLN A 192 -7.25 14.31 -2.82
N THR A 193 -8.40 14.86 -3.10
CA THR A 193 -8.53 16.26 -3.56
C THR A 193 -8.96 17.16 -2.42
N VAL A 194 -8.25 18.27 -2.24
CA VAL A 194 -8.67 19.43 -1.44
C VAL A 194 -9.00 20.56 -2.39
N THR A 195 -10.20 21.13 -2.28
CA THR A 195 -10.63 22.30 -3.04
C THR A 195 -10.93 23.42 -2.07
N VAL A 196 -10.17 24.50 -2.15
CA VAL A 196 -10.38 25.73 -1.39
C VAL A 196 -11.06 26.74 -2.28
N LEU A 197 -12.28 27.13 -1.93
CA LEU A 197 -13.10 28.09 -2.65
C LEU A 197 -12.77 29.52 -2.21
N ALA A 198 -12.94 30.47 -3.10
CA ALA A 198 -12.92 31.88 -2.80
C ALA A 198 -14.35 32.38 -2.54
N CYS A 199 -14.69 32.69 -1.29
CA CYS A 199 -16.03 33.17 -0.91
C CYS A 199 -17.16 32.27 -1.48
N GLY A 200 -17.05 30.97 -1.32
CA GLY A 200 -18.04 29.97 -1.76
C GLY A 200 -18.00 29.62 -3.24
N LYS A 201 -17.06 30.16 -4.04
CA LYS A 201 -16.97 29.92 -5.47
C LYS A 201 -15.56 29.49 -5.91
N PRO A 202 -15.42 28.77 -7.02
CA PRO A 202 -14.11 28.50 -7.62
C PRO A 202 -13.39 29.80 -7.98
N SER A 203 -12.07 29.82 -7.83
CA SER A 203 -11.24 30.98 -8.23
C SER A 203 -11.36 31.35 -9.69
N SER A 204 -11.74 30.41 -10.55
CA SER A 204 -11.99 30.62 -11.97
C SER A 204 -13.17 31.57 -12.26
N ASP A 205 -14.05 31.78 -11.29
CA ASP A 205 -15.23 32.66 -11.43
C ASP A 205 -14.89 34.14 -11.20
N TYR A 206 -13.64 34.44 -10.90
CA TYR A 206 -13.16 35.78 -10.58
C TYR A 206 -11.99 36.22 -11.47
N ASN A 207 -11.87 37.53 -11.66
CA ASN A 207 -10.64 38.16 -12.12
C ASN A 207 -9.66 38.29 -10.91
N LEU A 208 -8.49 37.72 -11.02
CA LEU A 208 -7.49 37.75 -9.91
C LEU A 208 -6.74 39.06 -9.88
N VAL A 209 -6.76 39.72 -8.71
CA VAL A 209 -5.90 40.86 -8.35
C VAL A 209 -5.07 40.48 -7.14
N MET A 210 -3.75 40.42 -7.29
CA MET A 210 -2.84 39.93 -6.25
C MET A 210 -1.81 41.00 -5.89
N GLY A 211 -1.67 41.26 -4.60
CA GLY A 211 -0.62 42.09 -4.02
C GLY A 211 0.65 41.30 -3.68
N THR A 212 1.42 41.87 -2.77
CA THR A 212 2.73 41.34 -2.27
C THR A 212 2.71 41.24 -0.73
N ASN A 213 3.84 40.91 -0.14
CA ASN A 213 3.99 40.99 1.34
C ASN A 213 4.37 42.42 1.83
N SER A 214 4.21 43.42 0.99
CA SER A 214 4.45 44.85 1.31
C SER A 214 3.16 45.63 1.08
N SER A 215 3.07 46.85 1.63
CA SER A 215 1.90 47.71 1.46
C SER A 215 1.61 47.99 -0.03
N ASP A 216 0.45 47.56 -0.49
CA ASP A 216 0.00 47.68 -1.87
C ASP A 216 -1.26 48.60 -2.01
N THR A 217 -1.52 49.05 -3.21
CA THR A 217 -2.81 49.62 -3.59
C THR A 217 -3.45 48.78 -4.66
N LEU A 218 -4.52 48.04 -4.30
CA LEU A 218 -5.18 47.07 -5.14
C LEU A 218 -6.54 47.61 -5.55
N THR A 219 -6.90 47.47 -6.83
CA THR A 219 -8.18 47.98 -7.38
C THR A 219 -8.86 46.90 -8.18
N GLY A 220 -10.07 46.55 -7.79
CA GLY A 220 -10.99 45.72 -8.54
C GLY A 220 -11.56 46.39 -9.78
N SER A 221 -12.20 45.64 -10.63
CA SER A 221 -12.74 46.03 -11.93
C SER A 221 -14.28 46.00 -11.95
N MET A 222 -14.89 46.06 -13.13
CA MET A 222 -16.34 45.96 -13.28
C MET A 222 -16.87 44.52 -13.32
N VAL A 223 -16.00 43.51 -13.29
CA VAL A 223 -16.35 42.09 -13.18
C VAL A 223 -16.00 41.58 -11.79
N PRO A 224 -16.54 40.42 -11.34
CA PRO A 224 -16.18 39.84 -10.04
C PRO A 224 -14.68 39.65 -9.91
N ASN A 225 -14.09 40.15 -8.83
CA ASN A 225 -12.65 40.03 -8.54
C ASN A 225 -12.40 39.19 -7.30
N LEU A 226 -11.35 38.39 -7.36
CA LEU A 226 -10.69 37.83 -6.20
C LEU A 226 -9.47 38.69 -5.92
N ILE A 227 -9.54 39.50 -4.84
CA ILE A 227 -8.48 40.42 -4.43
C ILE A 227 -7.75 39.82 -3.25
N ILE A 228 -6.46 39.57 -3.41
CA ILE A 228 -5.60 38.95 -2.39
C ILE A 228 -4.48 39.94 -2.05
N GLY A 229 -4.47 40.49 -0.81
CA GLY A 229 -3.43 41.43 -0.36
C GLY A 229 -2.13 40.75 -0.03
N LEU A 230 -2.17 39.57 0.59
CA LEU A 230 -1.09 38.79 1.18
C LEU A 230 -0.67 39.34 2.55
N GLY A 231 0.24 40.28 2.62
CA GLY A 231 0.69 40.89 3.85
C GLY A 231 1.14 42.34 3.66
N GLY A 232 1.26 43.08 4.73
CA GLY A 232 1.53 44.52 4.69
C GLY A 232 0.24 45.33 4.91
N ASN A 233 0.36 46.65 4.96
CA ASN A 233 -0.79 47.54 5.18
C ASN A 233 -1.35 47.99 3.82
N ASP A 234 -2.36 47.30 3.34
CA ASP A 234 -2.88 47.45 2.00
C ASP A 234 -4.04 48.46 1.91
N VAL A 235 -4.15 49.14 0.78
CA VAL A 235 -5.32 49.90 0.42
C VAL A 235 -6.05 49.22 -0.73
N ILE A 236 -7.27 48.70 -0.44
CA ILE A 236 -8.04 47.87 -1.37
C ILE A 236 -9.28 48.65 -1.76
N HIS A 237 -9.47 48.85 -3.07
CA HIS A 237 -10.68 49.36 -3.67
C HIS A 237 -11.41 48.25 -4.41
N GLU A 238 -12.55 47.82 -3.90
CA GLU A 238 -13.42 46.89 -4.64
C GLU A 238 -13.99 47.52 -5.89
N GLY A 239 -14.39 46.69 -6.83
CA GLY A 239 -15.02 47.11 -8.07
C GLY A 239 -16.53 47.37 -7.95
N SER A 240 -17.22 47.29 -9.08
CA SER A 240 -18.67 47.45 -9.12
C SER A 240 -19.46 46.14 -9.16
N ALA A 241 -18.78 45.00 -9.24
CA ALA A 241 -19.35 43.64 -9.18
C ALA A 241 -19.22 43.04 -7.76
N GLY A 242 -19.70 41.81 -7.58
CA GLY A 242 -19.54 41.09 -6.33
C GLY A 242 -18.14 40.51 -6.19
N ASP A 243 -17.34 41.09 -5.31
CA ASP A 243 -15.95 40.77 -5.13
C ASP A 243 -15.72 39.86 -3.91
N CYS A 244 -14.64 39.08 -3.94
CA CYS A 244 -14.09 38.34 -2.82
C CYS A 244 -12.74 38.94 -2.47
N VAL A 245 -12.62 39.50 -1.25
CA VAL A 245 -11.38 40.09 -0.73
C VAL A 245 -10.79 39.23 0.36
N ILE A 246 -9.52 38.88 0.23
CA ILE A 246 -8.68 38.25 1.26
C ILE A 246 -7.50 39.19 1.47
N ALA A 247 -7.65 40.14 2.39
CA ALA A 247 -6.66 41.19 2.57
C ALA A 247 -5.34 40.67 3.14
N GLY A 248 -5.39 39.67 4.04
CA GLY A 248 -4.22 39.14 4.69
C GLY A 248 -3.89 39.85 5.98
N ASP A 249 -2.69 39.60 6.55
CA ASP A 249 -2.28 40.23 7.81
C ASP A 249 -1.72 41.62 7.58
N GLY A 250 -2.07 42.56 8.46
CA GLY A 250 -1.65 43.96 8.43
C GLY A 250 -2.82 44.92 8.68
N ASP A 251 -2.54 46.21 8.82
CA ASP A 251 -3.54 47.25 9.07
C ASP A 251 -4.10 47.74 7.71
N ASN A 252 -5.11 47.03 7.19
CA ASN A 252 -5.62 47.26 5.87
C ASN A 252 -6.73 48.32 5.84
N ILE A 253 -6.83 49.06 4.73
CA ILE A 253 -7.94 49.96 4.44
C ILE A 253 -8.71 49.44 3.23
N ILE A 254 -9.97 49.06 3.44
CA ILE A 254 -10.79 48.44 2.41
C ILE A 254 -12.02 49.33 2.09
N TYR A 255 -12.16 49.68 0.84
CA TYR A 255 -13.30 50.45 0.32
C TYR A 255 -14.22 49.52 -0.48
N GLY A 256 -15.40 49.25 0.05
CA GLY A 256 -16.39 48.38 -0.54
C GLY A 256 -17.00 48.93 -1.82
N GLY A 257 -17.37 48.05 -2.73
CA GLY A 257 -17.96 48.32 -4.03
C GLY A 257 -19.49 48.31 -4.02
N ASN A 258 -20.09 48.28 -5.21
CA ASN A 258 -21.54 48.29 -5.40
C ASN A 258 -22.16 46.88 -5.43
N GLY A 259 -21.40 45.84 -5.58
CA GLY A 259 -21.84 44.44 -5.65
C GLY A 259 -22.11 43.80 -4.30
N THR A 260 -22.44 42.51 -4.30
CA THR A 260 -22.47 41.72 -3.08
C THR A 260 -21.08 41.18 -2.81
N ASN A 261 -20.43 41.71 -1.79
CA ASN A 261 -19.02 41.47 -1.51
C ASN A 261 -18.83 40.65 -0.26
N THR A 262 -17.75 39.87 -0.24
CA THR A 262 -17.31 39.13 0.93
C THR A 262 -15.84 39.48 1.22
N ILE A 263 -15.55 39.95 2.45
CA ILE A 263 -14.27 40.48 2.85
C ILE A 263 -13.73 39.67 4.04
N TYR A 264 -12.57 39.04 3.88
CA TYR A 264 -11.73 38.50 4.95
C TYR A 264 -10.57 39.48 5.17
N ALA A 265 -10.66 40.31 6.20
CA ALA A 265 -9.69 41.39 6.44
C ALA A 265 -8.38 40.89 7.07
N GLY A 266 -8.37 39.68 7.66
CA GLY A 266 -7.20 39.14 8.36
C GLY A 266 -6.97 39.77 9.74
N ASN A 267 -5.75 39.58 10.28
CA ASN A 267 -5.34 40.16 11.54
C ASN A 267 -4.73 41.55 11.33
N GLY A 268 -4.87 42.41 12.35
CA GLY A 268 -4.42 43.79 12.33
C GLY A 268 -5.55 44.78 12.64
N ASP A 269 -5.25 46.06 12.70
CA ASP A 269 -6.23 47.13 12.96
C ASP A 269 -6.82 47.63 11.63
N ASN A 270 -7.81 46.91 11.12
CA ASN A 270 -8.35 47.16 9.78
C ASN A 270 -9.43 48.27 9.78
N ILE A 271 -9.51 49.03 8.69
CA ILE A 271 -10.55 50.01 8.43
C ILE A 271 -11.33 49.59 7.20
N ILE A 272 -12.61 49.22 7.36
CA ILE A 272 -13.48 48.79 6.29
C ILE A 272 -14.60 49.82 6.09
N LYS A 273 -14.75 50.36 4.90
CA LYS A 273 -15.80 51.30 4.53
C LYS A 273 -16.66 50.71 3.40
N GLY A 274 -17.87 50.28 3.73
CA GLY A 274 -18.78 49.68 2.76
C GLY A 274 -19.25 50.64 1.72
N GLY A 275 -19.55 50.14 0.52
CA GLY A 275 -20.12 50.84 -0.60
C GLY A 275 -21.66 50.80 -0.64
N ALA A 276 -22.25 50.81 -1.84
CA ALA A 276 -23.70 50.75 -2.00
C ALA A 276 -24.24 49.29 -1.99
N GLY A 277 -23.39 48.31 -2.21
CA GLY A 277 -23.73 46.89 -2.24
C GLY A 277 -23.86 46.24 -0.87
N ASN A 278 -24.33 45.01 -0.86
CA ASN A 278 -24.35 44.17 0.35
C ASN A 278 -22.93 43.68 0.71
N MET A 279 -22.63 43.56 2.00
CA MET A 279 -21.30 43.19 2.42
C MET A 279 -21.37 42.17 3.56
N GLN A 280 -20.55 41.15 3.44
CA GLN A 280 -20.17 40.26 4.55
C GLN A 280 -18.71 40.52 4.89
N VAL A 281 -18.42 40.82 6.15
CA VAL A 281 -17.06 41.10 6.61
C VAL A 281 -16.68 40.16 7.74
N PHE A 282 -15.53 39.54 7.60
CA PHE A 282 -14.88 38.73 8.61
C PHE A 282 -13.57 39.41 9.01
N VAL A 283 -13.47 39.85 10.26
CA VAL A 283 -12.22 40.43 10.81
C VAL A 283 -11.58 39.46 11.77
N GLY A 284 -10.25 39.44 11.78
CA GLY A 284 -9.44 38.68 12.72
C GLY A 284 -9.21 39.43 14.04
N THR A 285 -8.05 39.19 14.64
CA THR A 285 -7.62 39.91 15.85
C THR A 285 -7.20 41.31 15.51
N GLY A 286 -7.40 42.25 16.47
CA GLY A 286 -7.04 43.66 16.31
C GLY A 286 -8.14 44.59 16.82
N SER A 287 -8.02 45.88 16.51
CA SER A 287 -9.01 46.90 16.80
C SER A 287 -9.58 47.45 15.49
N ASN A 288 -10.61 46.76 14.97
CA ASN A 288 -11.13 47.07 13.65
C ASN A 288 -12.20 48.15 13.67
N ILE A 289 -12.24 48.97 12.61
CA ILE A 289 -13.27 49.95 12.39
C ILE A 289 -14.06 49.56 11.13
N ILE A 290 -15.34 49.20 11.32
CA ILE A 290 -16.20 48.74 10.23
C ILE A 290 -17.37 49.70 10.09
N GLN A 291 -17.42 50.38 8.98
CA GLN A 291 -18.56 51.20 8.59
C GLN A 291 -19.29 50.54 7.41
N GLY A 292 -20.43 49.97 7.69
CA GLY A 292 -21.28 49.41 6.65
C GLY A 292 -21.79 50.52 5.72
N GLY A 293 -21.94 50.17 4.43
CA GLY A 293 -22.51 51.09 3.43
C GLY A 293 -24.04 51.15 3.46
N SER A 294 -24.65 51.50 2.35
CA SER A 294 -26.11 51.58 2.23
C SER A 294 -26.82 50.24 1.99
N GLY A 295 -26.09 49.18 1.68
CA GLY A 295 -26.61 47.82 1.49
C GLY A 295 -26.92 47.10 2.78
N GLN A 296 -27.30 45.83 2.70
CA GLN A 296 -27.41 44.94 3.85
C GLN A 296 -26.01 44.42 4.21
N ASN A 297 -25.55 44.73 5.42
CA ASN A 297 -24.20 44.42 5.85
C ASN A 297 -24.22 43.51 7.08
N THR A 298 -23.41 42.46 7.04
CA THR A 298 -23.21 41.53 8.15
C THR A 298 -21.71 41.47 8.52
N CYS A 299 -21.38 41.64 9.81
CA CYS A 299 -20.01 41.73 10.27
C CYS A 299 -19.73 40.65 11.34
N TYR A 300 -18.76 39.82 11.08
CA TYR A 300 -18.27 38.76 11.97
C TYR A 300 -16.99 39.25 12.65
N LEU A 301 -17.03 39.38 13.97
CA LEU A 301 -16.00 40.06 14.76
C LEU A 301 -15.09 39.08 15.47
N GLY A 302 -13.78 39.18 15.26
CA GLY A 302 -12.79 38.39 15.97
C GLY A 302 -12.52 38.87 17.40
N ASN A 303 -12.68 40.19 17.67
CA ASN A 303 -12.55 40.79 19.00
C ASN A 303 -13.61 41.88 19.25
N PRO A 304 -14.87 41.49 19.55
CA PRO A 304 -15.98 42.45 19.68
C PRO A 304 -15.78 43.56 20.71
N SER A 305 -14.90 43.40 21.69
CA SER A 305 -14.60 44.40 22.70
C SER A 305 -13.70 45.53 22.21
N LYS A 306 -13.00 45.33 21.10
CA LYS A 306 -12.09 46.30 20.51
C LYS A 306 -12.59 46.86 19.18
N ASP A 307 -13.51 46.12 18.52
CA ASP A 307 -14.01 46.50 17.22
C ASP A 307 -15.09 47.60 17.33
N THR A 308 -15.04 48.58 16.43
CA THR A 308 -16.05 49.61 16.27
C THR A 308 -16.87 49.36 15.04
N VAL A 309 -18.19 49.20 15.18
CA VAL A 309 -19.07 48.80 14.08
C VAL A 309 -20.23 49.79 13.95
N VAL A 310 -20.44 50.32 12.73
CA VAL A 310 -21.53 51.24 12.37
C VAL A 310 -22.22 50.72 11.11
N ASN A 311 -23.54 50.79 11.06
CA ASN A 311 -24.38 50.35 9.92
C ASN A 311 -24.10 48.89 9.47
N CYS A 312 -23.83 48.01 10.41
CA CYS A 312 -23.60 46.61 10.13
C CYS A 312 -24.25 45.78 11.24
N GLN A 313 -24.93 44.69 10.85
CA GLN A 313 -25.46 43.73 11.80
C GLN A 313 -24.29 42.85 12.30
N SER A 314 -23.87 43.04 13.54
CA SER A 314 -22.74 42.30 14.08
C SER A 314 -23.13 40.89 14.54
N GLN A 315 -22.24 39.93 14.32
CA GLN A 315 -22.31 38.57 14.82
C GLN A 315 -20.94 38.19 15.44
N LEU A 316 -20.97 37.28 16.41
CA LEU A 316 -19.74 36.67 16.91
C LEU A 316 -19.23 35.62 15.92
N HIS A 317 -17.93 35.62 15.70
CA HIS A 317 -17.25 34.68 14.81
C HIS A 317 -16.71 33.49 15.59
#